data_88395b31b3c4a4a386210c44b4238371
#
_entry.id   88395b31b3c4a4a386210c44b4238371
#
_cell.length_a   1.000
_cell.length_b   1.000
_cell.length_c   1.000
_cell.angle_alpha   90.00
_cell.angle_beta   90.00
_cell.angle_gamma   90.00
#
_symmetry.space_group_name_H-M   'P 1'
#
loop_
_entity.id
_entity.type
_entity.pdbx_description
1 polymer ?
#
loop_
_entity_poly.entity_id
_entity_poly.type
_entity_poly.pdbx_seq_one_letter_code
_entity_poly.pdbx_strand_id
1 'polypeptide(L)'
;MSHRRRSRPASPGLGIWGLAVVGFFLLMAAWALADPLLSGPDEPAHLIRAEAIVRGQLVGRPQTANADNPVTIVRVPGFLQNSNSLQYWCYIFATNVTAECAPPLSGPDHLIPLPTYVGHYPPLYYAAVGWPSLLDGGPTGVLWMRLVSALMNALLLGTALWLAARRSRILVAAVLVAVTPTVVYYSASVNPNGLEMTSAVCFWCAVLGMAMPWPSRRGGSGDAAAVPAAAPAPAEIVIAGVSGSLLALSRGLSPAWVIVALGAALLGGDLARMRAAVHRRGVRLAGAAVLVVIAAAVAWIVSEHGLDELGYPSRSSYASLFHQTLTATPHYLAEMVGIFGANNVPAPLFATAVVVSGLALFVLGALAVGTWRQRLVLVLLLVAIVAVPVASGVATGHHYGLIWQGRYTIAVGVGSPIFAGYVVAAWFERRRLATAGQPAPAGGSRRLVCLVGAAAVVLALALAAAQFTSLLWVLRRFMVGANGPLSGVLGGIWHPPLDGLALLISAAVGAAAVAAVTLPMSPAEGDALS
;
A
#
# COMPACT_ATOMS: atom_id res chain seq x y z
N MET A 1 26.29 -25.61 41.04
CA MET A 1 26.15 -25.76 39.57
C MET A 1 25.09 -24.79 39.08
N SER A 2 25.49 -23.61 38.61
CA SER A 2 24.57 -22.58 38.13
C SER A 2 24.27 -22.84 36.63
N HIS A 3 23.04 -23.23 36.33
CA HIS A 3 22.54 -23.25 34.96
C HIS A 3 22.47 -21.82 34.44
N ARG A 4 23.50 -21.34 33.73
CA ARG A 4 23.42 -20.20 32.85
C ARG A 4 22.33 -20.51 31.78
N ARG A 5 21.17 -19.87 31.90
CA ARG A 5 20.20 -19.76 30.80
C ARG A 5 20.95 -19.12 29.65
N ARG A 6 21.33 -19.89 28.64
CA ARG A 6 21.75 -19.38 27.35
C ARG A 6 20.54 -18.64 26.77
N SER A 7 20.61 -17.32 26.77
CA SER A 7 19.70 -16.51 25.99
C SER A 7 19.76 -17.01 24.55
N ARG A 8 18.66 -17.55 24.03
CA ARG A 8 18.55 -17.87 22.61
C ARG A 8 18.82 -16.56 21.84
N PRO A 9 19.80 -16.52 20.91
CA PRO A 9 19.97 -15.36 20.06
C PRO A 9 18.65 -15.11 19.36
N ALA A 10 18.20 -13.84 19.31
CA ALA A 10 17.02 -13.45 18.55
C ALA A 10 17.21 -13.94 17.11
N SER A 11 16.20 -14.62 16.54
CA SER A 11 16.31 -15.13 15.18
C SER A 11 16.60 -13.95 14.23
N PRO A 12 17.61 -14.04 13.34
CA PRO A 12 18.03 -12.94 12.44
C PRO A 12 16.87 -12.37 11.61
N GLY A 13 15.85 -13.19 11.34
CA GLY A 13 14.63 -12.77 10.62
C GLY A 13 13.79 -11.71 11.32
N LEU A 14 13.78 -11.63 12.67
CA LEU A 14 13.05 -10.59 13.40
C LEU A 14 13.74 -9.23 13.35
N GLY A 15 15.08 -9.18 13.26
CA GLY A 15 15.81 -7.94 13.07
C GLY A 15 15.45 -7.24 11.76
N ILE A 16 15.37 -7.98 10.65
CA ILE A 16 14.97 -7.45 9.34
C ILE A 16 13.53 -6.94 9.37
N TRP A 17 12.62 -7.71 9.97
CA TRP A 17 11.22 -7.30 10.14
C TRP A 17 11.12 -5.99 10.93
N GLY A 18 11.80 -5.92 12.07
CA GLY A 18 11.82 -4.72 12.92
C GLY A 18 12.40 -3.51 12.19
N LEU A 19 13.51 -3.69 11.46
CA LEU A 19 14.13 -2.63 10.64
C LEU A 19 13.16 -2.11 9.57
N ALA A 20 12.47 -3.00 8.86
CA ALA A 20 11.51 -2.62 7.84
C ALA A 20 10.29 -1.89 8.44
N VAL A 21 9.73 -2.40 9.55
CA VAL A 21 8.59 -1.77 10.23
C VAL A 21 8.96 -0.38 10.75
N VAL A 22 10.08 -0.24 11.45
CA VAL A 22 10.54 1.06 11.96
C VAL A 22 10.84 2.01 10.80
N GLY A 23 11.48 1.54 9.74
CA GLY A 23 11.77 2.34 8.55
C GLY A 23 10.51 2.88 7.89
N PHE A 24 9.52 2.04 7.63
CA PHE A 24 8.24 2.48 7.08
C PHE A 24 7.47 3.40 8.05
N PHE A 25 7.50 3.09 9.35
CA PHE A 25 6.83 3.94 10.34
C PHE A 25 7.44 5.35 10.38
N LEU A 26 8.77 5.48 10.43
CA LEU A 26 9.44 6.78 10.41
C LEU A 26 9.13 7.58 9.14
N LEU A 27 9.13 6.91 7.99
CA LEU A 27 8.78 7.53 6.72
C LEU A 27 7.33 8.01 6.70
N MET A 28 6.37 7.17 7.11
CA MET A 28 4.96 7.53 7.16
C MET A 28 4.64 8.55 8.25
N ALA A 29 5.31 8.48 9.41
CA ALA A 29 5.15 9.49 10.46
C ALA A 29 5.62 10.87 9.99
N ALA A 30 6.73 10.91 9.22
CA ALA A 30 7.16 12.17 8.59
C ALA A 30 6.09 12.73 7.65
N TRP A 31 5.44 11.90 6.82
CA TRP A 31 4.33 12.32 5.97
C TRP A 31 3.10 12.77 6.79
N ALA A 32 2.72 12.01 7.82
CA ALA A 32 1.58 12.32 8.69
C ALA A 32 1.67 13.70 9.35
N LEU A 33 2.90 14.13 9.67
CA LEU A 33 3.19 15.40 10.32
C LEU A 33 3.53 16.52 9.33
N ALA A 34 4.06 16.19 8.14
CA ALA A 34 4.39 17.16 7.09
C ALA A 34 3.17 17.67 6.33
N ASP A 35 2.05 16.94 6.37
CA ASP A 35 0.84 17.26 5.62
C ASP A 35 -0.14 18.03 6.51
N PRO A 36 -0.63 19.22 6.12
CA PRO A 36 -1.61 19.97 6.91
C PRO A 36 -2.82 19.11 7.25
N LEU A 37 -3.43 19.33 8.40
CA LEU A 37 -4.66 18.62 8.74
C LEU A 37 -5.74 18.91 7.69
N LEU A 38 -6.50 17.89 7.31
CA LEU A 38 -7.59 17.96 6.33
C LEU A 38 -7.14 18.18 4.88
N SER A 39 -5.85 18.20 4.58
CA SER A 39 -5.33 18.39 3.21
C SER A 39 -5.39 17.15 2.35
N GLY A 40 -5.43 15.98 2.96
CA GLY A 40 -5.51 14.68 2.25
C GLY A 40 -6.85 14.52 1.53
N PRO A 41 -6.86 13.83 0.36
CA PRO A 41 -8.10 13.59 -0.37
C PRO A 41 -9.09 12.82 0.51
N ASP A 42 -10.30 13.37 0.64
CA ASP A 42 -11.42 12.81 1.44
C ASP A 42 -11.14 12.70 2.96
N GLU A 43 -9.97 13.11 3.46
CA GLU A 43 -9.62 13.00 4.87
C GLU A 43 -10.65 13.64 5.81
N PRO A 44 -11.25 14.80 5.51
CA PRO A 44 -12.31 15.36 6.36
C PRO A 44 -13.48 14.42 6.58
N ALA A 45 -13.96 13.77 5.50
CA ALA A 45 -15.07 12.83 5.59
C ALA A 45 -14.70 11.55 6.34
N HIS A 46 -13.48 11.06 6.15
CA HIS A 46 -12.95 9.88 6.86
C HIS A 46 -12.72 10.17 8.35
N LEU A 47 -12.27 11.37 8.72
CA LEU A 47 -12.16 11.79 10.12
C LEU A 47 -13.51 11.81 10.81
N ILE A 48 -14.52 12.47 10.20
CA ILE A 48 -15.88 12.48 10.72
C ILE A 48 -16.40 11.05 10.91
N ARG A 49 -16.13 10.15 9.96
CA ARG A 49 -16.51 8.74 10.07
C ARG A 49 -15.81 8.03 11.23
N ALA A 50 -14.49 8.23 11.40
CA ALA A 50 -13.72 7.59 12.46
C ALA A 50 -14.16 8.07 13.85
N GLU A 51 -14.38 9.38 14.01
CA GLU A 51 -14.92 9.99 15.21
C GLU A 51 -16.30 9.41 15.58
N ALA A 52 -17.16 9.19 14.58
CA ALA A 52 -18.50 8.63 14.79
C ALA A 52 -18.44 7.17 15.23
N ILE A 53 -17.62 6.34 14.56
CA ILE A 53 -17.50 4.90 14.84
C ILE A 53 -17.08 4.64 16.28
N VAL A 54 -16.03 5.32 16.75
CA VAL A 54 -15.52 5.08 18.13
C VAL A 54 -16.47 5.62 19.21
N ARG A 55 -17.46 6.42 18.81
CA ARG A 55 -18.57 6.88 19.66
C ARG A 55 -19.86 6.05 19.47
N GLY A 56 -19.73 4.86 18.86
CA GLY A 56 -20.83 3.89 18.73
C GLY A 56 -21.82 4.17 17.58
N GLN A 57 -21.52 5.11 16.68
CA GLN A 57 -22.37 5.41 15.53
C GLN A 57 -21.91 4.63 14.30
N LEU A 58 -22.36 3.38 14.17
CA LEU A 58 -21.96 2.48 13.07
C LEU A 58 -22.41 2.97 11.69
N VAL A 59 -23.59 3.54 11.59
CA VAL A 59 -24.13 4.22 10.40
C VAL A 59 -24.80 5.51 10.87
N GLY A 60 -24.62 6.59 10.13
CA GLY A 60 -25.27 7.86 10.42
C GLY A 60 -26.77 7.84 10.03
N ARG A 61 -27.47 8.91 10.38
CA ARG A 61 -28.84 9.11 9.87
C ARG A 61 -28.74 9.64 8.42
N PRO A 62 -29.55 9.14 7.47
CA PRO A 62 -29.59 9.71 6.12
C PRO A 62 -29.82 11.22 6.18
N GLN A 63 -29.09 11.98 5.37
CA GLN A 63 -29.25 13.45 5.29
C GLN A 63 -30.57 13.83 4.65
N THR A 64 -31.03 13.06 3.67
CA THR A 64 -32.29 13.24 2.95
C THR A 64 -33.05 11.93 2.87
N ALA A 65 -34.36 12.01 2.57
CA ALA A 65 -35.15 10.82 2.30
C ALA A 65 -34.84 10.16 0.94
N ASN A 66 -33.99 10.78 0.11
CA ASN A 66 -33.56 10.21 -1.16
C ASN A 66 -32.54 9.09 -0.92
N ALA A 67 -32.89 7.86 -1.27
CA ALA A 67 -32.04 6.68 -1.11
C ALA A 67 -30.73 6.75 -1.92
N ASP A 68 -30.70 7.55 -3.00
CA ASP A 68 -29.51 7.69 -3.85
C ASP A 68 -28.45 8.65 -3.28
N ASN A 69 -28.73 9.30 -2.13
CA ASN A 69 -27.79 10.20 -1.48
C ASN A 69 -26.98 9.45 -0.41
N PRO A 70 -25.67 9.17 -0.62
CA PRO A 70 -24.84 8.44 0.34
C PRO A 70 -24.49 9.24 1.59
N VAL A 71 -24.86 10.52 1.68
CA VAL A 71 -24.50 11.39 2.79
C VAL A 71 -25.31 11.04 4.05
N THR A 72 -24.58 10.77 5.12
CA THR A 72 -25.18 10.54 6.45
C THR A 72 -24.75 11.62 7.43
N ILE A 73 -25.60 11.91 8.42
CA ILE A 73 -25.34 12.83 9.52
C ILE A 73 -24.95 12.03 10.76
N VAL A 74 -23.81 12.38 11.34
CA VAL A 74 -23.28 11.77 12.57
C VAL A 74 -22.96 12.87 13.58
N ARG A 75 -22.90 12.53 14.88
CA ARG A 75 -22.54 13.46 15.96
C ARG A 75 -21.07 13.27 16.33
N VAL A 76 -20.26 14.30 16.10
CA VAL A 76 -18.81 14.29 16.29
C VAL A 76 -18.34 15.57 16.96
N PRO A 77 -17.09 15.64 17.49
CA PRO A 77 -16.55 16.84 18.13
C PRO A 77 -16.67 18.09 17.27
N GLY A 78 -17.04 19.19 17.91
CA GLY A 78 -17.36 20.44 17.24
C GLY A 78 -16.20 21.11 16.54
N PHE A 79 -14.94 20.79 16.87
CA PHE A 79 -13.78 21.33 16.15
C PHE A 79 -13.75 20.98 14.66
N LEU A 80 -14.50 19.94 14.23
CA LEU A 80 -14.64 19.54 12.83
C LEU A 80 -15.73 20.33 12.07
N GLN A 81 -16.46 21.26 12.73
CA GLN A 81 -17.62 21.95 12.13
C GLN A 81 -17.32 22.61 10.78
N ASN A 82 -16.09 23.11 10.59
CA ASN A 82 -15.66 23.80 9.39
C ASN A 82 -14.74 22.97 8.50
N SER A 83 -14.57 21.66 8.79
CA SER A 83 -13.61 20.80 8.08
C SER A 83 -13.82 20.73 6.56
N ASN A 84 -15.04 20.98 6.09
CA ASN A 84 -15.41 21.05 4.67
C ASN A 84 -15.63 22.48 4.17
N SER A 85 -15.20 23.50 4.91
CA SER A 85 -15.37 24.90 4.49
C SER A 85 -14.26 25.34 3.53
N LEU A 86 -14.61 26.28 2.63
CA LEU A 86 -13.64 26.90 1.72
C LEU A 86 -12.49 27.63 2.45
N GLN A 87 -12.68 28.02 3.70
CA GLN A 87 -11.63 28.67 4.50
C GLN A 87 -10.48 27.72 4.80
N TYR A 88 -10.76 26.43 5.08
CA TYR A 88 -9.73 25.41 5.25
C TYR A 88 -9.11 24.98 3.92
N TRP A 89 -9.81 25.24 2.81
CA TRP A 89 -9.37 24.87 1.47
C TRP A 89 -8.69 26.01 0.72
N CYS A 90 -8.36 27.11 1.39
CA CYS A 90 -7.77 28.31 0.79
C CYS A 90 -6.50 28.03 -0.03
N TYR A 91 -5.70 27.03 0.36
CA TYR A 91 -4.50 26.62 -0.34
C TYR A 91 -4.72 25.42 -1.29
N ILE A 92 -5.80 24.66 -1.17
CA ILE A 92 -5.95 23.36 -1.83
C ILE A 92 -5.82 23.45 -3.35
N PHE A 93 -6.56 24.36 -3.98
CA PHE A 93 -6.52 24.54 -5.44
C PHE A 93 -5.58 25.67 -5.90
N ALA A 94 -4.98 26.40 -4.96
CA ALA A 94 -4.05 27.49 -5.22
C ALA A 94 -2.62 27.07 -4.85
N THR A 95 -1.92 26.36 -5.76
CA THR A 95 -0.67 25.67 -5.45
C THR A 95 0.47 26.55 -4.95
N ASN A 96 0.42 27.86 -5.16
CA ASN A 96 1.40 28.83 -4.63
C ASN A 96 1.00 29.47 -3.28
N VAL A 97 -0.23 29.24 -2.80
CA VAL A 97 -0.69 29.70 -1.49
C VAL A 97 -0.25 28.68 -0.45
N THR A 98 0.41 29.11 0.62
CA THR A 98 0.87 28.23 1.71
C THR A 98 -0.29 27.77 2.58
N ALA A 99 -0.08 26.73 3.39
CA ALA A 99 -1.10 26.23 4.30
C ALA A 99 -1.41 27.18 5.48
N GLU A 100 -0.62 28.23 5.67
CA GLU A 100 -0.82 29.26 6.70
C GLU A 100 -2.15 30.02 6.55
N CYS A 101 -2.72 30.08 5.35
CA CYS A 101 -4.02 30.72 5.13
C CYS A 101 -5.18 30.00 5.82
N ALA A 102 -5.04 28.72 6.18
CA ALA A 102 -6.08 27.96 6.84
C ALA A 102 -6.17 28.36 8.33
N PRO A 103 -7.36 28.70 8.84
CA PRO A 103 -7.52 29.02 10.25
C PRO A 103 -7.28 27.79 11.12
N PRO A 104 -6.93 27.96 12.41
CA PRO A 104 -6.86 26.83 13.35
C PRO A 104 -8.20 26.09 13.43
N LEU A 105 -8.13 24.75 13.51
CA LEU A 105 -9.32 23.93 13.74
C LEU A 105 -9.89 24.24 15.12
N SER A 106 -11.11 24.75 15.14
CA SER A 106 -11.80 25.15 16.38
C SER A 106 -13.31 24.97 16.24
N GLY A 107 -13.99 24.83 17.36
CA GLY A 107 -15.44 24.68 17.39
C GLY A 107 -15.94 24.49 18.81
N PRO A 108 -17.26 24.25 18.99
CA PRO A 108 -17.84 24.04 20.31
C PRO A 108 -17.32 22.76 20.98
N ASP A 109 -17.20 22.79 22.30
CA ASP A 109 -16.69 21.68 23.13
C ASP A 109 -17.71 20.54 23.33
N HIS A 110 -18.69 20.43 22.47
CA HIS A 110 -19.70 19.38 22.49
C HIS A 110 -19.86 18.74 21.12
N LEU A 111 -20.52 17.58 21.07
CA LEU A 111 -20.79 16.87 19.83
C LEU A 111 -21.86 17.58 19.01
N ILE A 112 -21.56 17.87 17.75
CA ILE A 112 -22.46 18.49 16.77
C ILE A 112 -22.79 17.54 15.63
N PRO A 113 -23.93 17.69 14.96
CA PRO A 113 -24.25 16.92 13.77
C PRO A 113 -23.45 17.41 12.57
N LEU A 114 -22.69 16.51 11.93
CA LEU A 114 -21.93 16.81 10.70
C LEU A 114 -22.20 15.77 9.62
N PRO A 115 -22.20 16.16 8.33
CA PRO A 115 -22.38 15.26 7.21
C PRO A 115 -21.08 14.53 6.87
N THR A 116 -21.20 13.26 6.46
CA THR A 116 -20.13 12.51 5.80
C THR A 116 -20.71 11.64 4.68
N TYR A 117 -20.04 11.61 3.53
CA TYR A 117 -20.42 10.76 2.40
C TYR A 117 -19.78 9.37 2.44
N VAL A 118 -18.90 9.10 3.41
CA VAL A 118 -18.30 7.77 3.64
C VAL A 118 -18.96 7.03 4.81
N GLY A 119 -20.16 7.45 5.21
CA GLY A 119 -20.89 6.90 6.34
C GLY A 119 -21.25 5.40 6.20
N HIS A 120 -21.31 4.88 4.98
CA HIS A 120 -21.62 3.49 4.66
C HIS A 120 -20.39 2.59 4.49
N TYR A 121 -19.17 3.14 4.58
CA TYR A 121 -17.93 2.37 4.45
C TYR A 121 -17.75 1.37 5.61
N PRO A 122 -17.09 0.21 5.38
CA PRO A 122 -16.85 -0.80 6.42
C PRO A 122 -16.20 -0.19 7.68
N PRO A 123 -16.67 -0.52 8.89
CA PRO A 123 -16.30 0.20 10.12
C PRO A 123 -14.93 -0.15 10.68
N LEU A 124 -14.32 -1.29 10.29
CA LEU A 124 -13.12 -1.84 10.93
C LEU A 124 -11.93 -0.87 10.95
N TYR A 125 -11.62 -0.26 9.80
CA TYR A 125 -10.52 0.70 9.69
C TYR A 125 -10.73 1.88 10.65
N TYR A 126 -11.92 2.44 10.64
CA TYR A 126 -12.27 3.61 11.44
C TYR A 126 -12.25 3.34 12.94
N ALA A 127 -12.68 2.14 13.36
CA ALA A 127 -12.55 1.71 14.76
C ALA A 127 -11.08 1.59 15.18
N ALA A 128 -10.23 1.05 14.28
CA ALA A 128 -8.81 0.88 14.55
C ALA A 128 -8.04 2.21 14.64
N VAL A 129 -8.40 3.21 13.84
CA VAL A 129 -7.67 4.51 13.82
C VAL A 129 -8.34 5.59 14.65
N GLY A 130 -9.62 5.48 14.97
CA GLY A 130 -10.40 6.56 15.62
C GLY A 130 -10.22 6.65 17.14
N TRP A 131 -9.81 5.58 17.81
CA TRP A 131 -9.78 5.55 19.27
C TRP A 131 -8.93 6.64 19.96
N PRO A 132 -7.82 7.17 19.35
CA PRO A 132 -7.08 8.26 19.99
C PRO A 132 -7.92 9.52 20.20
N SER A 133 -8.94 9.74 19.37
CA SER A 133 -9.85 10.88 19.52
C SER A 133 -10.75 10.82 20.75
N LEU A 134 -10.82 9.67 21.42
CA LEU A 134 -11.48 9.54 22.71
C LEU A 134 -10.62 10.07 23.86
N LEU A 135 -9.30 10.16 23.66
CA LEU A 135 -8.34 10.72 24.63
C LEU A 135 -8.13 12.23 24.42
N ASP A 136 -8.12 12.66 23.16
CA ASP A 136 -8.01 14.06 22.76
C ASP A 136 -8.96 14.28 21.56
N GLY A 137 -10.06 14.95 21.83
CA GLY A 137 -11.09 15.28 20.83
C GLY A 137 -10.77 16.50 19.97
N GLY A 138 -9.50 16.90 19.86
CA GLY A 138 -9.02 18.05 19.11
C GLY A 138 -8.05 17.70 17.97
N PRO A 139 -7.36 18.73 17.44
CA PRO A 139 -6.38 18.57 16.36
C PRO A 139 -5.24 17.60 16.69
N THR A 140 -4.79 17.53 17.94
CA THR A 140 -3.76 16.57 18.41
C THR A 140 -4.26 15.14 18.30
N GLY A 141 -5.54 14.88 18.62
CA GLY A 141 -6.15 13.55 18.43
C GLY A 141 -6.11 13.11 16.97
N VAL A 142 -6.31 14.03 16.01
CA VAL A 142 -6.19 13.73 14.57
C VAL A 142 -4.76 13.32 14.21
N LEU A 143 -3.74 13.97 14.74
CA LEU A 143 -2.34 13.57 14.52
C LEU A 143 -2.07 12.16 15.06
N TRP A 144 -2.58 11.82 16.23
CA TRP A 144 -2.48 10.45 16.77
C TRP A 144 -3.21 9.43 15.90
N MET A 145 -4.39 9.77 15.35
CA MET A 145 -5.11 8.90 14.42
C MET A 145 -4.29 8.63 13.15
N ARG A 146 -3.62 9.64 12.58
CA ARG A 146 -2.69 9.49 11.46
C ARG A 146 -1.50 8.58 11.81
N LEU A 147 -0.91 8.74 13.02
CA LEU A 147 0.21 7.91 13.47
C LEU A 147 -0.22 6.45 13.71
N VAL A 148 -1.44 6.20 14.20
CA VAL A 148 -1.99 4.83 14.31
C VAL A 148 -2.19 4.23 12.92
N SER A 149 -2.72 4.99 11.95
CA SER A 149 -2.81 4.56 10.55
C SER A 149 -1.42 4.21 10.00
N ALA A 150 -0.44 5.10 10.19
CA ALA A 150 0.96 4.89 9.78
C ALA A 150 1.55 3.60 10.38
N LEU A 151 1.33 3.34 11.67
CA LEU A 151 1.83 2.14 12.35
C LEU A 151 1.20 0.85 11.80
N MET A 152 -0.12 0.83 11.62
CA MET A 152 -0.82 -0.33 11.02
C MET A 152 -0.27 -0.65 9.64
N ASN A 153 -0.11 0.36 8.80
CA ASN A 153 0.39 0.21 7.44
C ASN A 153 1.88 -0.17 7.40
N ALA A 154 2.70 0.37 8.31
CA ALA A 154 4.10 -0.01 8.46
C ALA A 154 4.28 -1.48 8.87
N LEU A 155 3.42 -2.00 9.76
CA LEU A 155 3.42 -3.42 10.13
C LEU A 155 3.13 -4.32 8.93
N LEU A 156 2.18 -3.97 8.07
CA LEU A 156 1.85 -4.72 6.86
C LEU A 156 2.98 -4.68 5.84
N LEU A 157 3.51 -3.50 5.52
CA LEU A 157 4.61 -3.35 4.56
C LEU A 157 5.91 -3.97 5.07
N GLY A 158 6.24 -3.81 6.37
CA GLY A 158 7.38 -4.46 6.98
C GLY A 158 7.29 -5.98 6.92
N THR A 159 6.07 -6.54 7.10
CA THR A 159 5.81 -7.97 6.96
C THR A 159 5.95 -8.44 5.51
N ALA A 160 5.46 -7.67 4.54
CA ALA A 160 5.62 -7.97 3.12
C ALA A 160 7.10 -7.98 2.72
N LEU A 161 7.86 -6.98 3.18
CA LEU A 161 9.29 -6.87 2.90
C LEU A 161 10.09 -8.00 3.55
N TRP A 162 9.73 -8.40 4.77
CA TRP A 162 10.31 -9.55 5.44
C TRP A 162 10.05 -10.87 4.68
N LEU A 163 8.82 -11.09 4.17
CA LEU A 163 8.51 -12.24 3.33
C LEU A 163 9.36 -12.26 2.06
N ALA A 164 9.57 -11.11 1.43
CA ALA A 164 10.41 -10.95 0.25
C ALA A 164 11.90 -11.21 0.56
N ALA A 165 12.41 -10.64 1.66
CA ALA A 165 13.81 -10.74 2.06
C ALA A 165 14.24 -12.18 2.38
N ARG A 166 13.34 -12.99 2.92
CA ARG A 166 13.58 -14.43 3.15
C ARG A 166 13.82 -15.23 1.88
N ARG A 167 13.51 -14.67 0.71
CA ARG A 167 13.64 -15.34 -0.58
C ARG A 167 14.73 -14.74 -1.45
N SER A 168 14.66 -13.45 -1.71
CA SER A 168 15.58 -12.80 -2.65
C SER A 168 15.57 -11.27 -2.51
N ARG A 169 16.75 -10.63 -2.68
CA ARG A 169 16.88 -9.18 -2.81
C ARG A 169 16.17 -8.63 -4.05
N ILE A 170 16.09 -9.40 -5.11
CA ILE A 170 15.33 -9.06 -6.32
C ILE A 170 13.86 -8.88 -5.94
N LEU A 171 13.33 -9.78 -5.12
CA LEU A 171 11.93 -9.70 -4.67
C LEU A 171 11.71 -8.52 -3.72
N VAL A 172 12.69 -8.21 -2.83
CA VAL A 172 12.64 -6.99 -2.01
C VAL A 172 12.54 -5.75 -2.89
N ALA A 173 13.39 -5.63 -3.91
CA ALA A 173 13.35 -4.49 -4.85
C ALA A 173 11.99 -4.42 -5.60
N ALA A 174 11.41 -5.55 -6.00
CA ALA A 174 10.09 -5.59 -6.64
C ALA A 174 8.96 -5.12 -5.71
N VAL A 175 9.00 -5.50 -4.42
CA VAL A 175 8.05 -5.00 -3.42
C VAL A 175 8.23 -3.50 -3.20
N LEU A 176 9.46 -3.00 -3.18
CA LEU A 176 9.72 -1.55 -3.06
C LEU A 176 9.20 -0.76 -4.26
N VAL A 177 9.26 -1.32 -5.49
CA VAL A 177 8.60 -0.72 -6.68
C VAL A 177 7.08 -0.66 -6.51
N ALA A 178 6.47 -1.68 -5.89
CA ALA A 178 5.03 -1.69 -5.60
C ALA A 178 4.63 -0.62 -4.57
N VAL A 179 5.53 -0.27 -3.64
CA VAL A 179 5.29 0.75 -2.61
C VAL A 179 5.63 2.13 -3.17
N THR A 180 4.76 2.66 -4.04
CA THR A 180 4.91 3.99 -4.62
C THR A 180 4.80 5.10 -3.56
N PRO A 181 5.24 6.34 -3.83
CA PRO A 181 5.00 7.47 -2.92
C PRO A 181 3.52 7.68 -2.57
N THR A 182 2.59 7.40 -3.49
CA THR A 182 1.14 7.42 -3.20
C THR A 182 0.74 6.41 -2.12
N VAL A 183 1.30 5.20 -2.14
CA VAL A 183 1.03 4.18 -1.10
C VAL A 183 1.45 4.69 0.27
N VAL A 184 2.63 5.29 0.38
CA VAL A 184 3.16 5.84 1.64
C VAL A 184 2.31 7.04 2.10
N TYR A 185 1.95 7.94 1.20
CA TYR A 185 1.13 9.11 1.46
C TYR A 185 -0.24 8.75 2.07
N TYR A 186 -1.01 7.86 1.40
CA TYR A 186 -2.31 7.44 1.92
C TYR A 186 -2.21 6.61 3.21
N SER A 187 -1.10 5.91 3.41
CA SER A 187 -0.83 5.17 4.65
C SER A 187 -0.60 6.08 5.86
N ALA A 188 -0.21 7.33 5.62
CA ALA A 188 0.10 8.35 6.62
C ALA A 188 -1.10 9.25 6.94
N SER A 189 -2.23 9.12 6.24
CA SER A 189 -3.47 9.89 6.44
C SER A 189 -4.57 9.04 7.08
N VAL A 190 -5.63 9.67 7.56
CA VAL A 190 -6.84 8.96 8.01
C VAL A 190 -7.68 8.64 6.77
N ASN A 191 -7.29 7.57 6.06
CA ASN A 191 -7.94 7.14 4.83
C ASN A 191 -7.81 5.62 4.65
N PRO A 192 -8.90 4.84 4.48
CA PRO A 192 -8.87 3.39 4.33
C PRO A 192 -8.13 2.92 3.07
N ASN A 193 -7.87 3.80 2.08
CA ASN A 193 -7.03 3.45 0.93
C ASN A 193 -5.62 3.01 1.36
N GLY A 194 -5.04 3.61 2.42
CA GLY A 194 -3.76 3.19 2.97
C GLY A 194 -3.78 1.72 3.38
N LEU A 195 -4.78 1.32 4.18
CA LEU A 195 -4.95 -0.07 4.61
C LEU A 195 -5.21 -1.01 3.43
N GLU A 196 -6.04 -0.60 2.45
CA GLU A 196 -6.32 -1.38 1.24
C GLU A 196 -5.03 -1.68 0.47
N MET A 197 -4.22 -0.67 0.18
CA MET A 197 -2.97 -0.79 -0.58
C MET A 197 -1.94 -1.65 0.15
N THR A 198 -1.71 -1.41 1.44
CA THR A 198 -0.67 -2.10 2.20
C THR A 198 -1.04 -3.55 2.53
N SER A 199 -2.32 -3.81 2.83
CA SER A 199 -2.83 -5.18 2.98
C SER A 199 -2.78 -5.94 1.65
N ALA A 200 -3.03 -5.28 0.51
CA ALA A 200 -2.85 -5.88 -0.81
C ALA A 200 -1.38 -6.26 -1.06
N VAL A 201 -0.41 -5.36 -0.82
CA VAL A 201 1.03 -5.67 -0.94
C VAL A 201 1.40 -6.89 -0.11
N CYS A 202 0.97 -6.93 1.16
CA CYS A 202 1.25 -8.03 2.08
C CYS A 202 0.59 -9.34 1.61
N PHE A 203 -0.67 -9.28 1.17
CA PHE A 203 -1.44 -10.43 0.69
C PHE A 203 -0.83 -11.02 -0.59
N TRP A 204 -0.49 -10.17 -1.59
CA TRP A 204 0.21 -10.60 -2.80
C TRP A 204 1.52 -11.32 -2.47
N CYS A 205 2.35 -10.78 -1.57
CA CYS A 205 3.59 -11.43 -1.14
C CYS A 205 3.35 -12.80 -0.50
N ALA A 206 2.36 -12.91 0.39
CA ALA A 206 2.07 -14.15 1.09
C ALA A 206 1.49 -15.23 0.16
N VAL A 207 0.51 -14.87 -0.68
CA VAL A 207 -0.16 -15.82 -1.59
C VAL A 207 0.79 -16.31 -2.68
N LEU A 208 1.55 -15.39 -3.31
CA LEU A 208 2.55 -15.78 -4.30
C LEU A 208 3.68 -16.58 -3.68
N GLY A 209 4.05 -16.28 -2.43
CA GLY A 209 5.02 -17.06 -1.67
C GLY A 209 4.61 -18.52 -1.52
N MET A 210 3.32 -18.78 -1.33
CA MET A 210 2.78 -20.14 -1.25
C MET A 210 2.59 -20.80 -2.62
N ALA A 211 2.24 -20.04 -3.65
CA ALA A 211 1.84 -20.55 -4.97
C ALA A 211 3.00 -20.70 -5.97
N MET A 212 3.97 -19.75 -5.95
CA MET A 212 5.02 -19.74 -6.97
C MET A 212 6.09 -20.81 -6.71
N PRO A 213 6.60 -21.49 -7.76
CA PRO A 213 7.67 -22.46 -7.62
C PRO A 213 8.96 -21.75 -7.22
N TRP A 214 9.54 -22.16 -6.07
CA TRP A 214 10.81 -21.66 -5.59
C TRP A 214 11.86 -22.78 -5.59
N PRO A 215 13.02 -22.60 -6.26
CA PRO A 215 14.07 -23.62 -6.29
C PRO A 215 14.70 -23.79 -4.91
N SER A 216 14.90 -25.03 -4.45
CA SER A 216 15.55 -25.36 -3.19
C SER A 216 16.80 -26.21 -3.39
N ARG A 217 17.82 -26.07 -2.51
CA ARG A 217 19.05 -26.86 -2.51
C ARG A 217 18.91 -28.27 -1.93
N ARG A 218 17.76 -28.69 -1.42
CA ARG A 218 17.56 -29.99 -0.80
C ARG A 218 17.45 -31.10 -1.85
N GLY A 219 18.60 -31.67 -2.20
CA GLY A 219 18.74 -32.84 -3.07
C GLY A 219 20.22 -33.09 -3.28
N GLY A 220 20.87 -33.73 -2.29
CA GLY A 220 22.21 -34.29 -2.48
C GLY A 220 22.19 -35.35 -3.57
N SER A 221 23.19 -35.29 -4.42
CA SER A 221 23.70 -36.33 -5.37
C SER A 221 22.70 -37.40 -5.85
N GLY A 222 22.26 -37.30 -7.08
CA GLY A 222 22.06 -38.46 -7.94
C GLY A 222 20.68 -38.72 -8.54
N ASP A 223 19.58 -38.29 -7.94
CA ASP A 223 18.26 -38.54 -8.52
C ASP A 223 17.50 -37.25 -8.79
N ALA A 224 17.21 -37.00 -10.06
CA ALA A 224 16.29 -35.93 -10.52
C ALA A 224 14.82 -36.25 -10.18
N ALA A 225 14.56 -37.03 -9.13
CA ALA A 225 13.23 -37.21 -8.59
C ALA A 225 12.73 -35.88 -8.04
N ALA A 226 11.58 -35.42 -8.53
CA ALA A 226 10.92 -34.16 -8.14
C ALA A 226 10.86 -34.07 -6.62
N VAL A 227 11.71 -33.24 -6.03
CA VAL A 227 11.65 -32.93 -4.59
C VAL A 227 10.26 -32.39 -4.31
N PRO A 228 9.49 -32.99 -3.39
CA PRO A 228 8.15 -32.50 -3.06
C PRO A 228 8.23 -30.99 -2.74
N ALA A 229 7.38 -30.21 -3.38
CA ALA A 229 7.35 -28.77 -3.17
C ALA A 229 7.29 -28.48 -1.68
N ALA A 230 8.25 -27.70 -1.16
CA ALA A 230 8.29 -27.35 0.25
C ALA A 230 6.93 -26.76 0.65
N ALA A 231 6.39 -27.29 1.72
CA ALA A 231 5.09 -26.87 2.21
C ALA A 231 5.13 -25.40 2.64
N PRO A 232 4.01 -24.62 2.48
CA PRO A 232 3.92 -23.25 2.99
C PRO A 232 4.23 -23.19 4.48
N ALA A 233 5.03 -22.20 4.87
CA ALA A 233 5.35 -21.99 6.28
C ALA A 233 4.09 -21.55 7.03
N PRO A 234 3.89 -21.95 8.31
CA PRO A 234 2.74 -21.53 9.10
C PRO A 234 2.56 -20.01 9.13
N ALA A 235 3.66 -19.27 9.23
CA ALA A 235 3.63 -17.80 9.20
C ALA A 235 3.04 -17.24 7.89
N GLU A 236 3.36 -17.79 6.73
CA GLU A 236 2.82 -17.37 5.44
C GLU A 236 1.29 -17.57 5.38
N ILE A 237 0.80 -18.68 5.95
CA ILE A 237 -0.63 -18.98 6.01
C ILE A 237 -1.36 -17.96 6.87
N VAL A 238 -0.82 -17.65 8.06
CA VAL A 238 -1.41 -16.66 8.97
C VAL A 238 -1.39 -15.27 8.34
N ILE A 239 -0.26 -14.88 7.74
CA ILE A 239 -0.12 -13.56 7.09
C ILE A 239 -1.10 -13.45 5.92
N ALA A 240 -1.26 -14.49 5.09
CA ALA A 240 -2.25 -14.47 4.00
C ALA A 240 -3.68 -14.35 4.54
N GLY A 241 -4.02 -15.08 5.61
CA GLY A 241 -5.34 -14.98 6.26
C GLY A 241 -5.62 -13.58 6.80
N VAL A 242 -4.69 -13.01 7.56
CA VAL A 242 -4.84 -11.68 8.17
C VAL A 242 -4.87 -10.59 7.10
N SER A 243 -3.88 -10.54 6.20
CA SER A 243 -3.82 -9.48 5.18
C SER A 243 -4.95 -9.58 4.17
N GLY A 244 -5.40 -10.79 3.80
CA GLY A 244 -6.56 -10.99 2.93
C GLY A 244 -7.88 -10.53 3.60
N SER A 245 -8.04 -10.76 4.90
CA SER A 245 -9.18 -10.29 5.67
C SER A 245 -9.20 -8.77 5.81
N LEU A 246 -8.04 -8.16 6.13
CA LEU A 246 -7.90 -6.70 6.20
C LEU A 246 -8.17 -6.05 4.83
N LEU A 247 -7.65 -6.64 3.75
CA LEU A 247 -7.93 -6.18 2.40
C LEU A 247 -9.44 -6.22 2.12
N ALA A 248 -10.12 -7.33 2.36
CA ALA A 248 -11.54 -7.48 2.09
C ALA A 248 -12.43 -6.49 2.87
N LEU A 249 -12.01 -6.07 4.07
CA LEU A 249 -12.76 -5.15 4.95
C LEU A 249 -12.37 -3.67 4.77
N SER A 250 -11.46 -3.35 3.85
CA SER A 250 -10.98 -1.97 3.72
C SER A 250 -11.99 -1.06 3.04
N ARG A 251 -12.56 -1.47 1.89
CA ARG A 251 -13.47 -0.65 1.06
C ARG A 251 -14.46 -1.51 0.26
N GLY A 252 -15.42 -0.86 -0.41
CA GLY A 252 -16.47 -1.54 -1.17
C GLY A 252 -15.97 -2.49 -2.26
N LEU A 253 -14.93 -2.13 -3.01
CA LEU A 253 -14.36 -2.97 -4.08
C LEU A 253 -13.28 -3.94 -3.60
N SER A 254 -12.79 -3.81 -2.37
CA SER A 254 -11.65 -4.56 -1.86
C SER A 254 -11.83 -6.09 -1.85
N PRO A 255 -13.04 -6.68 -1.65
CA PRO A 255 -13.24 -8.11 -1.81
C PRO A 255 -12.84 -8.64 -3.20
N ALA A 256 -13.05 -7.85 -4.26
CA ALA A 256 -12.67 -8.22 -5.62
C ALA A 256 -11.14 -8.32 -5.79
N TRP A 257 -10.37 -7.48 -5.10
CA TRP A 257 -8.91 -7.51 -5.15
C TRP A 257 -8.31 -8.78 -4.54
N VAL A 258 -8.95 -9.33 -3.51
CA VAL A 258 -8.59 -10.65 -2.94
C VAL A 258 -8.76 -11.73 -4.02
N ILE A 259 -9.88 -11.71 -4.75
CA ILE A 259 -10.17 -12.69 -5.81
C ILE A 259 -9.16 -12.56 -6.96
N VAL A 260 -8.82 -11.33 -7.36
CA VAL A 260 -7.82 -11.09 -8.42
C VAL A 260 -6.45 -11.65 -8.03
N ALA A 261 -5.99 -11.42 -6.79
CA ALA A 261 -4.71 -11.94 -6.32
C ALA A 261 -4.68 -13.48 -6.28
N LEU A 262 -5.75 -14.10 -5.80
CA LEU A 262 -5.90 -15.57 -5.80
C LEU A 262 -5.97 -16.13 -7.21
N GLY A 263 -6.70 -15.48 -8.13
CA GLY A 263 -6.77 -15.86 -9.55
C GLY A 263 -5.42 -15.78 -10.25
N ALA A 264 -4.66 -14.73 -10.01
CA ALA A 264 -3.30 -14.57 -10.54
C ALA A 264 -2.35 -15.65 -10.02
N ALA A 265 -2.43 -15.96 -8.72
CA ALA A 265 -1.66 -17.03 -8.11
C ALA A 265 -2.04 -18.41 -8.68
N LEU A 266 -3.33 -18.67 -8.91
CA LEU A 266 -3.84 -19.91 -9.50
C LEU A 266 -3.39 -20.08 -10.96
N LEU A 267 -3.48 -19.02 -11.75
CA LEU A 267 -3.10 -19.05 -13.16
C LEU A 267 -1.58 -19.11 -13.37
N GLY A 268 -0.80 -18.33 -12.62
CA GLY A 268 0.64 -18.18 -12.80
C GLY A 268 1.49 -19.11 -11.94
N GLY A 269 0.92 -19.70 -10.89
CA GLY A 269 1.60 -20.55 -9.93
C GLY A 269 1.72 -22.01 -10.32
N ASP A 270 2.25 -22.82 -9.40
CA ASP A 270 2.37 -24.27 -9.49
C ASP A 270 1.13 -24.95 -8.91
N LEU A 271 0.32 -25.56 -9.76
CA LEU A 271 -0.92 -26.22 -9.37
C LEU A 271 -0.70 -27.40 -8.41
N ALA A 272 0.39 -28.18 -8.58
CA ALA A 272 0.69 -29.31 -7.71
C ALA A 272 1.00 -28.81 -6.28
N ARG A 273 1.78 -27.72 -6.18
CA ARG A 273 2.10 -27.05 -4.91
C ARG A 273 0.84 -26.50 -4.24
N MET A 274 -0.04 -25.86 -5.01
CA MET A 274 -1.30 -25.31 -4.49
C MET A 274 -2.26 -26.40 -4.02
N ARG A 275 -2.38 -27.51 -4.76
CA ARG A 275 -3.15 -28.69 -4.33
C ARG A 275 -2.61 -29.23 -3.01
N ALA A 276 -1.28 -29.41 -2.89
CA ALA A 276 -0.65 -29.86 -1.65
C ALA A 276 -0.88 -28.87 -0.50
N ALA A 277 -0.88 -27.56 -0.76
CA ALA A 277 -1.16 -26.54 0.23
C ALA A 277 -2.62 -26.60 0.74
N VAL A 278 -3.61 -26.76 -0.14
CA VAL A 278 -5.05 -26.84 0.23
C VAL A 278 -5.36 -28.06 1.11
N HIS A 279 -4.61 -29.15 1.01
CA HIS A 279 -4.76 -30.30 1.90
C HIS A 279 -4.32 -30.01 3.36
N ARG A 280 -3.59 -28.93 3.61
CA ARG A 280 -3.19 -28.54 4.97
C ARG A 280 -4.34 -27.89 5.71
N ARG A 281 -4.57 -28.36 6.95
CA ARG A 281 -5.63 -27.81 7.83
C ARG A 281 -5.50 -26.29 8.01
N GLY A 282 -4.28 -25.77 8.22
CA GLY A 282 -4.04 -24.33 8.40
C GLY A 282 -4.47 -23.50 7.17
N VAL A 283 -4.18 -23.95 5.94
CA VAL A 283 -4.59 -23.27 4.70
C VAL A 283 -6.11 -23.27 4.56
N ARG A 284 -6.76 -24.41 4.86
CA ARG A 284 -8.23 -24.50 4.82
C ARG A 284 -8.89 -23.59 5.85
N LEU A 285 -8.37 -23.54 7.08
CA LEU A 285 -8.88 -22.67 8.12
C LEU A 285 -8.69 -21.19 7.76
N ALA A 286 -7.50 -20.79 7.29
CA ALA A 286 -7.24 -19.43 6.85
C ALA A 286 -8.12 -19.05 5.65
N GLY A 287 -8.27 -19.95 4.67
CA GLY A 287 -9.16 -19.74 3.52
C GLY A 287 -10.62 -19.62 3.92
N ALA A 288 -11.10 -20.48 4.83
CA ALA A 288 -12.47 -20.38 5.35
C ALA A 288 -12.70 -19.06 6.12
N ALA A 289 -11.73 -18.64 6.94
CA ALA A 289 -11.80 -17.36 7.64
C ALA A 289 -11.89 -16.17 6.67
N VAL A 290 -11.05 -16.14 5.63
CA VAL A 290 -11.09 -15.10 4.60
C VAL A 290 -12.43 -15.12 3.84
N LEU A 291 -12.97 -16.30 3.51
CA LEU A 291 -14.28 -16.42 2.86
C LEU A 291 -15.41 -15.88 3.73
N VAL A 292 -15.41 -16.20 5.03
CA VAL A 292 -16.38 -15.66 5.99
C VAL A 292 -16.28 -14.14 6.07
N VAL A 293 -15.05 -13.61 6.11
CA VAL A 293 -14.82 -12.16 6.13
C VAL A 293 -15.28 -11.50 4.82
N ILE A 294 -15.01 -12.11 3.67
CA ILE A 294 -15.52 -11.61 2.37
C ILE A 294 -17.05 -11.61 2.37
N ALA A 295 -17.68 -12.70 2.84
CA ALA A 295 -19.13 -12.77 2.91
C ALA A 295 -19.73 -11.67 3.83
N ALA A 296 -19.09 -11.43 4.98
CA ALA A 296 -19.48 -10.35 5.90
C ALA A 296 -19.28 -8.96 5.28
N ALA A 297 -18.14 -8.73 4.57
CA ALA A 297 -17.88 -7.48 3.86
C ALA A 297 -18.91 -7.23 2.76
N VAL A 298 -19.21 -8.25 1.95
CA VAL A 298 -20.24 -8.15 0.88
C VAL A 298 -21.63 -7.93 1.48
N ALA A 299 -21.98 -8.64 2.57
CA ALA A 299 -23.26 -8.42 3.26
C ALA A 299 -23.37 -6.97 3.76
N TRP A 300 -22.31 -6.42 4.38
CA TRP A 300 -22.27 -5.00 4.78
C TRP A 300 -22.44 -4.07 3.59
N ILE A 301 -21.69 -4.28 2.50
CA ILE A 301 -21.72 -3.44 1.31
C ILE A 301 -23.13 -3.43 0.69
N VAL A 302 -23.80 -4.58 0.65
CA VAL A 302 -25.15 -4.70 0.08
C VAL A 302 -26.20 -4.09 1.03
N SER A 303 -26.11 -4.37 2.34
CA SER A 303 -27.12 -3.87 3.31
C SER A 303 -27.02 -2.36 3.52
N GLU A 304 -25.82 -1.80 3.47
CA GLU A 304 -25.57 -0.39 3.74
C GLU A 304 -25.35 0.45 2.48
N HIS A 305 -25.57 -0.12 1.29
CA HIS A 305 -25.34 0.59 0.02
C HIS A 305 -23.90 1.15 -0.09
N GLY A 306 -22.92 0.37 0.35
CA GLY A 306 -21.51 0.78 0.47
C GLY A 306 -20.76 0.99 -0.84
N LEU A 307 -21.44 0.89 -2.00
CA LEU A 307 -20.93 1.26 -3.32
C LEU A 307 -21.52 2.58 -3.83
N ASP A 308 -22.46 3.18 -3.09
CA ASP A 308 -23.01 4.46 -3.48
C ASP A 308 -22.00 5.56 -3.18
N GLU A 309 -21.76 6.40 -4.17
CA GLU A 309 -20.73 7.44 -4.13
C GLU A 309 -21.38 8.82 -4.30
N LEU A 310 -20.74 9.82 -3.69
CA LEU A 310 -21.12 11.21 -3.92
C LEU A 310 -20.59 11.67 -5.27
N GLY A 311 -21.48 12.09 -6.17
CA GLY A 311 -21.07 12.55 -7.48
C GLY A 311 -22.18 13.31 -8.21
N TYR A 312 -21.89 13.73 -9.41
CA TYR A 312 -22.82 14.44 -10.28
C TYR A 312 -23.14 13.60 -11.51
N PRO A 313 -24.41 13.16 -11.68
CA PRO A 313 -24.82 12.34 -12.83
C PRO A 313 -24.42 12.96 -14.15
N SER A 314 -23.79 12.16 -15.02
CA SER A 314 -23.44 12.60 -16.37
C SER A 314 -24.57 12.29 -17.35
N ARG A 315 -24.84 13.22 -18.26
CA ARG A 315 -25.77 13.03 -19.39
C ARG A 315 -25.06 12.60 -20.69
N SER A 316 -23.76 12.34 -20.62
CA SER A 316 -22.97 11.89 -21.76
C SER A 316 -23.39 10.48 -22.21
N SER A 317 -23.26 10.19 -23.50
CA SER A 317 -23.49 8.83 -24.01
C SER A 317 -22.45 7.84 -23.47
N TYR A 318 -22.74 6.53 -23.46
CA TYR A 318 -21.79 5.48 -23.06
C TYR A 318 -20.48 5.54 -23.84
N ALA A 319 -20.54 5.82 -25.15
CA ALA A 319 -19.34 6.02 -25.99
C ALA A 319 -18.50 7.22 -25.53
N SER A 320 -19.16 8.31 -25.14
CA SER A 320 -18.48 9.50 -24.60
C SER A 320 -17.87 9.21 -23.22
N LEU A 321 -18.56 8.52 -22.32
CA LEU A 321 -18.03 8.09 -21.01
C LEU A 321 -16.82 7.18 -21.19
N PHE A 322 -16.89 6.21 -22.10
CA PHE A 322 -15.76 5.34 -22.46
C PHE A 322 -14.55 6.18 -22.90
N HIS A 323 -14.74 7.09 -23.87
CA HIS A 323 -13.67 7.93 -24.40
C HIS A 323 -13.08 8.84 -23.31
N GLN A 324 -13.92 9.49 -22.51
CA GLN A 324 -13.47 10.37 -21.42
C GLN A 324 -12.63 9.61 -20.38
N THR A 325 -13.07 8.42 -19.96
CA THR A 325 -12.34 7.61 -18.96
C THR A 325 -11.04 7.07 -19.56
N LEU A 326 -11.06 6.65 -20.82
CA LEU A 326 -9.85 6.17 -21.50
C LEU A 326 -8.81 7.29 -21.64
N THR A 327 -9.22 8.50 -22.00
CA THR A 327 -8.33 9.67 -22.10
C THR A 327 -7.83 10.17 -20.76
N ALA A 328 -8.55 9.91 -19.65
CA ALA A 328 -8.11 10.20 -18.29
C ALA A 328 -7.09 9.16 -17.74
N THR A 329 -6.91 8.01 -18.41
CA THR A 329 -6.02 6.94 -17.96
C THR A 329 -4.60 7.40 -17.63
N PRO A 330 -3.91 8.24 -18.41
CA PRO A 330 -2.57 8.74 -18.05
C PRO A 330 -2.56 9.48 -16.70
N HIS A 331 -3.62 10.23 -16.39
CA HIS A 331 -3.77 10.90 -15.09
C HIS A 331 -3.95 9.86 -13.95
N TYR A 332 -4.79 8.86 -14.14
CA TYR A 332 -4.94 7.78 -13.14
C TYR A 332 -3.64 7.03 -12.89
N LEU A 333 -2.83 6.79 -13.91
CA LEU A 333 -1.51 6.17 -13.77
C LEU A 333 -0.55 7.08 -13.00
N ALA A 334 -0.58 8.40 -13.24
CA ALA A 334 0.22 9.35 -12.48
C ALA A 334 -0.20 9.40 -11.00
N GLU A 335 -1.50 9.35 -10.70
CA GLU A 335 -2.03 9.25 -9.33
C GLU A 335 -1.56 7.99 -8.61
N MET A 336 -1.40 6.86 -9.31
CA MET A 336 -0.88 5.62 -8.73
C MET A 336 0.59 5.74 -8.30
N VAL A 337 1.36 6.61 -8.96
CA VAL A 337 2.78 6.82 -8.67
C VAL A 337 2.98 7.91 -7.61
N GLY A 338 2.40 9.09 -7.83
CA GLY A 338 2.60 10.23 -6.95
C GLY A 338 1.84 11.47 -7.42
N ILE A 339 0.59 11.65 -6.96
CA ILE A 339 -0.10 12.92 -6.93
C ILE A 339 -0.67 13.09 -5.52
N PHE A 340 -0.26 14.14 -4.83
CA PHE A 340 -0.50 14.38 -3.42
C PHE A 340 -1.43 15.58 -3.19
N GLY A 341 -1.63 15.97 -1.92
CA GLY A 341 -2.59 16.99 -1.55
C GLY A 341 -3.99 16.59 -1.98
N ALA A 342 -4.82 17.52 -2.39
CA ALA A 342 -6.13 17.23 -2.98
C ALA A 342 -6.01 16.79 -4.47
N ASN A 343 -5.14 15.85 -4.77
CA ASN A 343 -4.79 15.37 -6.12
C ASN A 343 -4.24 16.47 -7.05
N ASN A 344 -3.48 17.41 -6.52
CA ASN A 344 -3.00 18.57 -7.27
C ASN A 344 -1.50 18.86 -7.11
N VAL A 345 -0.77 18.02 -6.37
CA VAL A 345 0.68 18.15 -6.17
C VAL A 345 1.39 16.94 -6.77
N PRO A 346 1.85 17.02 -8.04
CA PRO A 346 2.53 15.89 -8.67
C PRO A 346 3.90 15.64 -8.03
N ALA A 347 4.29 14.37 -7.96
CA ALA A 347 5.63 13.97 -7.54
C ALA A 347 6.70 14.57 -8.46
N PRO A 348 7.94 14.79 -7.97
CA PRO A 348 9.05 15.16 -8.82
C PRO A 348 9.25 14.17 -9.96
N LEU A 349 9.65 14.67 -11.14
CA LEU A 349 9.89 13.83 -12.32
C LEU A 349 10.87 12.69 -12.02
N PHE A 350 11.90 12.94 -11.21
CA PHE A 350 12.85 11.92 -10.75
C PHE A 350 12.12 10.74 -10.07
N ALA A 351 11.23 11.02 -9.12
CA ALA A 351 10.51 9.97 -8.39
C ALA A 351 9.61 9.15 -9.33
N THR A 352 8.89 9.84 -10.23
CA THR A 352 8.06 9.18 -11.25
C THR A 352 8.91 8.32 -12.18
N ALA A 353 10.03 8.83 -12.67
CA ALA A 353 10.93 8.10 -13.57
C ALA A 353 11.50 6.83 -12.90
N VAL A 354 11.93 6.91 -11.64
CA VAL A 354 12.46 5.75 -10.89
C VAL A 354 11.40 4.66 -10.72
N VAL A 355 10.18 5.02 -10.30
CA VAL A 355 9.08 4.05 -10.10
C VAL A 355 8.69 3.39 -11.43
N VAL A 356 8.48 4.18 -12.47
CA VAL A 356 8.08 3.66 -13.80
C VAL A 356 9.18 2.80 -14.41
N SER A 357 10.46 3.21 -14.31
CA SER A 357 11.60 2.40 -14.79
C SER A 357 11.74 1.09 -14.03
N GLY A 358 11.56 1.12 -12.69
CA GLY A 358 11.55 -0.09 -11.86
C GLY A 358 10.42 -1.05 -12.25
N LEU A 359 9.20 -0.53 -12.45
CA LEU A 359 8.06 -1.32 -12.91
C LEU A 359 8.35 -1.94 -14.30
N ALA A 360 8.84 -1.14 -15.25
CA ALA A 360 9.17 -1.60 -16.59
C ALA A 360 10.26 -2.69 -16.55
N LEU A 361 11.30 -2.51 -15.75
CA LEU A 361 12.37 -3.49 -15.57
C LEU A 361 11.82 -4.86 -15.13
N PHE A 362 10.97 -4.90 -14.10
CA PHE A 362 10.41 -6.15 -13.62
C PHE A 362 9.42 -6.76 -14.60
N VAL A 363 8.52 -5.98 -15.16
CA VAL A 363 7.50 -6.46 -16.12
C VAL A 363 8.19 -7.02 -17.38
N LEU A 364 9.08 -6.26 -18.01
CA LEU A 364 9.81 -6.70 -19.21
C LEU A 364 10.70 -7.91 -18.91
N GLY A 365 11.39 -7.90 -17.76
CA GLY A 365 12.16 -9.05 -17.30
C GLY A 365 11.30 -10.31 -17.16
N ALA A 366 10.14 -10.21 -16.52
CA ALA A 366 9.24 -11.34 -16.35
C ALA A 366 8.58 -11.78 -17.66
N LEU A 367 8.26 -10.88 -18.57
CA LEU A 367 7.79 -11.21 -19.93
C LEU A 367 8.87 -11.95 -20.73
N ALA A 368 10.15 -11.62 -20.54
CA ALA A 368 11.26 -12.30 -21.22
C ALA A 368 11.48 -13.72 -20.71
N VAL A 369 11.48 -13.94 -19.38
CA VAL A 369 11.88 -15.22 -18.78
C VAL A 369 10.73 -16.09 -18.29
N GLY A 370 9.52 -15.55 -18.20
CA GLY A 370 8.32 -16.23 -17.68
C GLY A 370 7.74 -17.25 -18.64
N THR A 371 6.99 -18.19 -18.08
CA THR A 371 6.16 -19.12 -18.86
C THR A 371 5.00 -18.37 -19.53
N TRP A 372 4.33 -18.98 -20.52
CA TRP A 372 3.19 -18.37 -21.20
C TRP A 372 2.05 -18.00 -20.23
N ARG A 373 1.79 -18.84 -19.20
CA ARG A 373 0.79 -18.57 -18.16
C ARG A 373 1.16 -17.33 -17.32
N GLN A 374 2.43 -17.21 -16.96
CA GLN A 374 2.93 -16.06 -16.21
C GLN A 374 2.89 -14.76 -17.02
N ARG A 375 3.20 -14.84 -18.32
CA ARG A 375 3.04 -13.72 -19.27
C ARG A 375 1.58 -13.32 -19.38
N LEU A 376 0.66 -14.29 -19.49
CA LEU A 376 -0.78 -14.02 -19.54
C LEU A 376 -1.25 -13.30 -18.27
N VAL A 377 -0.85 -13.75 -17.08
CA VAL A 377 -1.19 -13.09 -15.82
C VAL A 377 -0.72 -11.63 -15.82
N LEU A 378 0.52 -11.36 -16.21
CA LEU A 378 1.05 -9.99 -16.28
C LEU A 378 0.26 -9.12 -17.25
N VAL A 379 -0.07 -9.63 -18.43
CA VAL A 379 -0.89 -8.91 -19.41
C VAL A 379 -2.28 -8.62 -18.83
N LEU A 380 -2.92 -9.59 -18.18
CA LEU A 380 -4.23 -9.42 -17.56
C LEU A 380 -4.20 -8.38 -16.42
N LEU A 381 -3.13 -8.35 -15.60
CA LEU A 381 -2.97 -7.34 -14.56
C LEU A 381 -2.79 -5.93 -15.15
N LEU A 382 -1.96 -5.79 -16.19
CA LEU A 382 -1.77 -4.51 -16.88
C LEU A 382 -3.04 -4.04 -17.58
N VAL A 383 -3.78 -4.95 -18.22
CA VAL A 383 -5.09 -4.65 -18.80
C VAL A 383 -6.09 -4.24 -17.72
N ALA A 384 -6.11 -4.92 -16.57
CA ALA A 384 -7.02 -4.58 -15.47
C ALA A 384 -6.80 -3.15 -14.93
N ILE A 385 -5.55 -2.68 -14.88
CA ILE A 385 -5.23 -1.29 -14.46
C ILE A 385 -5.94 -0.24 -15.35
N VAL A 386 -6.17 -0.54 -16.61
CA VAL A 386 -6.86 0.35 -17.56
C VAL A 386 -8.35 0.00 -17.67
N ALA A 387 -8.67 -1.29 -17.76
CA ALA A 387 -10.04 -1.74 -18.02
C ALA A 387 -10.99 -1.50 -16.84
N VAL A 388 -10.50 -1.61 -15.58
CA VAL A 388 -11.35 -1.41 -14.40
C VAL A 388 -11.84 0.03 -14.29
N PRO A 389 -10.98 1.09 -14.36
CA PRO A 389 -11.43 2.49 -14.42
C PRO A 389 -12.43 2.75 -15.53
N VAL A 390 -12.13 2.25 -16.75
CA VAL A 390 -12.99 2.44 -17.92
C VAL A 390 -14.35 1.78 -17.73
N ALA A 391 -14.38 0.52 -17.27
CA ALA A 391 -15.62 -0.20 -17.00
C ALA A 391 -16.43 0.49 -15.90
N SER A 392 -15.78 0.95 -14.82
CA SER A 392 -16.46 1.72 -13.76
C SER A 392 -17.05 3.02 -14.30
N GLY A 393 -16.27 3.84 -15.02
CA GLY A 393 -16.75 5.11 -15.58
C GLY A 393 -17.94 4.94 -16.53
N VAL A 394 -17.93 3.88 -17.34
CA VAL A 394 -19.07 3.54 -18.22
C VAL A 394 -20.29 3.05 -17.43
N ALA A 395 -20.07 2.18 -16.43
CA ALA A 395 -21.16 1.57 -15.66
C ALA A 395 -21.84 2.57 -14.71
N THR A 396 -21.06 3.44 -14.05
CA THR A 396 -21.55 4.31 -12.97
C THR A 396 -21.67 5.80 -13.37
N GLY A 397 -21.15 6.18 -14.56
CA GLY A 397 -21.07 7.58 -14.96
C GLY A 397 -22.42 8.29 -15.06
N HIS A 398 -23.51 7.58 -15.39
CA HIS A 398 -24.86 8.13 -15.41
C HIS A 398 -25.44 8.37 -14.00
N HIS A 399 -24.88 7.72 -12.97
CA HIS A 399 -25.33 7.88 -11.59
C HIS A 399 -24.45 8.86 -10.81
N TYR A 400 -23.12 8.76 -10.96
CA TYR A 400 -22.16 9.50 -10.12
C TYR A 400 -21.20 10.39 -10.93
N GLY A 401 -21.21 10.33 -12.27
CA GLY A 401 -20.20 10.95 -13.11
C GLY A 401 -18.88 10.18 -13.11
N LEU A 402 -17.80 10.82 -13.55
CA LEU A 402 -16.48 10.22 -13.60
C LEU A 402 -15.73 10.46 -12.28
N ILE A 403 -16.01 9.62 -11.29
CA ILE A 403 -15.46 9.73 -9.92
C ILE A 403 -14.20 8.91 -9.69
N TRP A 404 -13.75 8.12 -10.70
CA TRP A 404 -12.60 7.23 -10.54
C TRP A 404 -11.31 8.01 -10.28
N GLN A 405 -10.46 7.46 -9.42
CA GLN A 405 -9.12 7.97 -9.11
C GLN A 405 -8.11 6.83 -9.14
N GLY A 406 -6.87 7.11 -9.53
CA GLY A 406 -5.83 6.10 -9.69
C GLY A 406 -5.58 5.27 -8.42
N ARG A 407 -5.77 5.88 -7.24
CA ARG A 407 -5.63 5.20 -5.94
C ARG A 407 -6.53 3.96 -5.79
N TYR A 408 -7.71 3.94 -6.43
CA TYR A 408 -8.63 2.80 -6.35
C TYR A 408 -8.14 1.56 -7.11
N THR A 409 -7.17 1.76 -8.01
CA THR A 409 -6.59 0.69 -8.82
C THR A 409 -5.29 0.14 -8.21
N ILE A 410 -4.71 0.81 -7.20
CA ILE A 410 -3.40 0.43 -6.63
C ILE A 410 -3.42 -0.99 -6.04
N ALA A 411 -4.50 -1.41 -5.41
CA ALA A 411 -4.58 -2.75 -4.80
C ALA A 411 -4.40 -3.90 -5.81
N VAL A 412 -4.82 -3.71 -7.07
CA VAL A 412 -4.51 -4.66 -8.16
C VAL A 412 -3.17 -4.33 -8.81
N GLY A 413 -2.84 -3.04 -8.93
CA GLY A 413 -1.62 -2.56 -9.59
C GLY A 413 -0.34 -3.05 -8.94
N VAL A 414 -0.28 -3.11 -7.59
CA VAL A 414 0.87 -3.64 -6.83
C VAL A 414 1.16 -5.11 -7.14
N GLY A 415 0.17 -5.85 -7.61
CA GLY A 415 0.34 -7.23 -8.08
C GLY A 415 1.30 -7.36 -9.25
N SER A 416 1.37 -6.37 -10.15
CA SER A 416 2.21 -6.42 -11.34
C SER A 416 3.71 -6.48 -11.02
N PRO A 417 4.33 -5.56 -10.25
CA PRO A 417 5.75 -5.64 -9.91
C PRO A 417 6.05 -6.80 -8.95
N ILE A 418 5.16 -7.14 -8.01
CA ILE A 418 5.37 -8.24 -7.07
C ILE A 418 5.35 -9.58 -7.82
N PHE A 419 4.35 -9.84 -8.67
CA PHE A 419 4.28 -11.05 -9.47
C PHE A 419 5.49 -11.18 -10.41
N ALA A 420 5.83 -10.09 -11.12
CA ALA A 420 7.00 -10.04 -11.99
C ALA A 420 8.30 -10.31 -11.20
N GLY A 421 8.42 -9.75 -9.99
CA GLY A 421 9.53 -10.00 -9.09
C GLY A 421 9.70 -11.48 -8.73
N TYR A 422 8.60 -12.18 -8.43
CA TYR A 422 8.63 -13.63 -8.19
C TYR A 422 9.12 -14.42 -9.42
N VAL A 423 8.64 -14.07 -10.61
CA VAL A 423 9.05 -14.75 -11.86
C VAL A 423 10.54 -14.55 -12.12
N VAL A 424 11.03 -13.31 -12.05
CA VAL A 424 12.43 -12.96 -12.30
C VAL A 424 13.35 -13.56 -11.22
N ALA A 425 13.00 -13.41 -9.94
CA ALA A 425 13.80 -13.92 -8.84
C ALA A 425 13.92 -15.46 -8.88
N ALA A 426 12.83 -16.17 -9.14
CA ALA A 426 12.84 -17.62 -9.28
C ALA A 426 13.68 -18.09 -10.48
N TRP A 427 13.67 -17.34 -11.59
CA TRP A 427 14.50 -17.65 -12.76
C TRP A 427 16.00 -17.46 -12.45
N PHE A 428 16.39 -16.37 -11.79
CA PHE A 428 17.75 -16.16 -11.36
C PHE A 428 18.22 -17.22 -10.38
N GLU A 429 17.39 -17.61 -9.41
CA GLU A 429 17.79 -18.62 -8.43
C GLU A 429 17.95 -20.00 -9.06
N ARG A 430 17.10 -20.40 -10.01
CA ARG A 430 17.28 -21.62 -10.80
C ARG A 430 18.61 -21.61 -11.53
N ARG A 431 18.98 -20.51 -12.21
CA ARG A 431 20.28 -20.39 -12.89
C ARG A 431 21.45 -20.46 -11.93
N ARG A 432 21.36 -19.79 -10.79
CA ARG A 432 22.39 -19.82 -9.74
C ARG A 432 22.67 -21.26 -9.25
N LEU A 433 21.61 -22.02 -9.01
CA LEU A 433 21.73 -23.41 -8.56
C LEU A 433 22.26 -24.35 -9.65
N ALA A 434 21.86 -24.17 -10.90
CA ALA A 434 22.34 -24.96 -12.03
C ALA A 434 23.85 -24.79 -12.29
N THR A 435 24.40 -23.60 -12.01
CA THR A 435 25.82 -23.29 -12.18
C THR A 435 26.67 -23.65 -10.96
N ALA A 436 26.09 -23.87 -9.79
CA ALA A 436 26.82 -24.16 -8.55
C ALA A 436 27.45 -25.57 -8.52
N GLY A 437 27.00 -26.49 -9.37
CA GLY A 437 27.50 -27.87 -9.48
C GLY A 437 28.54 -28.10 -10.59
N GLN A 438 28.87 -27.09 -11.42
CA GLN A 438 29.83 -27.21 -12.50
C GLN A 438 31.17 -26.57 -12.11
N PRO A 439 32.33 -27.15 -12.52
CA PRO A 439 33.62 -26.46 -12.39
C PRO A 439 33.50 -25.11 -13.10
N ALA A 440 33.67 -24.03 -12.34
CA ALA A 440 33.39 -22.68 -12.79
C ALA A 440 34.17 -22.35 -14.08
N PRO A 441 33.49 -22.03 -15.22
CA PRO A 441 34.14 -21.24 -16.23
C PRO A 441 34.53 -19.91 -15.57
N ALA A 442 35.81 -19.56 -15.65
CA ALA A 442 36.46 -18.49 -14.88
C ALA A 442 35.58 -17.23 -14.80
N GLY A 443 34.98 -16.96 -13.65
CA GLY A 443 34.45 -15.66 -13.26
C GLY A 443 33.04 -15.26 -13.69
N GLY A 444 32.36 -15.88 -14.66
CA GLY A 444 31.14 -15.34 -15.27
C GLY A 444 29.89 -15.40 -14.38
N SER A 445 29.60 -16.55 -13.75
CA SER A 445 28.36 -16.71 -12.97
C SER A 445 28.36 -15.97 -11.64
N ARG A 446 29.50 -15.90 -10.94
CA ARG A 446 29.66 -15.09 -9.72
C ARG A 446 29.49 -13.60 -10.00
N ARG A 447 30.07 -13.10 -11.11
CA ARG A 447 29.92 -11.70 -11.53
C ARG A 447 28.45 -11.34 -11.78
N LEU A 448 27.69 -12.21 -12.47
CA LEU A 448 26.27 -11.96 -12.74
C LEU A 448 25.44 -11.87 -11.44
N VAL A 449 25.66 -12.77 -10.48
CA VAL A 449 24.97 -12.73 -9.18
C VAL A 449 25.29 -11.46 -8.41
N CYS A 450 26.57 -11.04 -8.40
CA CYS A 450 26.99 -9.79 -7.77
C CYS A 450 26.36 -8.57 -8.46
N LEU A 451 26.35 -8.52 -9.79
CA LEU A 451 25.77 -7.41 -10.56
C LEU A 451 24.26 -7.28 -10.33
N VAL A 452 23.53 -8.39 -10.33
CA VAL A 452 22.07 -8.37 -10.07
C VAL A 452 21.78 -7.97 -8.62
N GLY A 453 22.58 -8.45 -7.66
CA GLY A 453 22.47 -8.01 -6.27
C GLY A 453 22.76 -6.51 -6.10
N ALA A 454 23.79 -6.00 -6.77
CA ALA A 454 24.11 -4.57 -6.77
C ALA A 454 23.01 -3.73 -7.44
N ALA A 455 22.46 -4.19 -8.56
CA ALA A 455 21.35 -3.53 -9.25
C ALA A 455 20.09 -3.44 -8.35
N ALA A 456 19.77 -4.49 -7.60
CA ALA A 456 18.66 -4.46 -6.64
C ALA A 456 18.89 -3.43 -5.52
N VAL A 457 20.12 -3.30 -5.00
CA VAL A 457 20.48 -2.27 -4.00
C VAL A 457 20.39 -0.87 -4.60
N VAL A 458 20.93 -0.65 -5.80
CA VAL A 458 20.87 0.66 -6.48
C VAL A 458 19.42 1.07 -6.72
N LEU A 459 18.56 0.16 -7.18
CA LEU A 459 17.14 0.43 -7.37
C LEU A 459 16.46 0.76 -6.04
N ALA A 460 16.75 0.03 -4.95
CA ALA A 460 16.18 0.30 -3.64
C ALA A 460 16.61 1.68 -3.10
N LEU A 461 17.87 2.08 -3.29
CA LEU A 461 18.34 3.42 -2.92
C LEU A 461 17.69 4.52 -3.77
N ALA A 462 17.51 4.29 -5.07
CA ALA A 462 16.80 5.22 -5.95
C ALA A 462 15.32 5.37 -5.55
N LEU A 463 14.64 4.27 -5.18
CA LEU A 463 13.28 4.31 -4.66
C LEU A 463 13.19 5.01 -3.29
N ALA A 464 14.17 4.81 -2.40
CA ALA A 464 14.28 5.54 -1.14
C ALA A 464 14.43 7.05 -1.38
N ALA A 465 15.27 7.44 -2.34
CA ALA A 465 15.43 8.83 -2.76
C ALA A 465 14.12 9.39 -3.39
N ALA A 466 13.38 8.56 -4.13
CA ALA A 466 12.08 8.95 -4.68
C ALA A 466 11.05 9.23 -3.57
N GLN A 467 11.00 8.42 -2.52
CA GLN A 467 10.16 8.66 -1.34
C GLN A 467 10.53 9.98 -0.64
N PHE A 468 11.82 10.15 -0.36
CA PHE A 468 12.33 11.35 0.30
C PHE A 468 12.06 12.63 -0.51
N THR A 469 12.35 12.63 -1.80
CA THR A 469 12.14 13.80 -2.67
C THR A 469 10.67 14.13 -2.85
N SER A 470 9.78 13.13 -2.83
CA SER A 470 8.33 13.34 -2.86
C SER A 470 7.84 14.07 -1.61
N LEU A 471 8.28 13.64 -0.41
CA LEU A 471 7.96 14.35 0.84
C LEU A 471 8.52 15.77 0.85
N LEU A 472 9.79 15.95 0.47
CA LEU A 472 10.42 17.28 0.37
C LEU A 472 9.62 18.21 -0.53
N TRP A 473 9.09 17.68 -1.65
CA TRP A 473 8.32 18.45 -2.62
C TRP A 473 6.98 18.91 -2.05
N VAL A 474 6.30 18.04 -1.31
CA VAL A 474 5.02 18.34 -0.66
C VAL A 474 5.21 19.29 0.52
N LEU A 475 6.22 19.06 1.35
CA LEU A 475 6.54 19.93 2.47
C LEU A 475 6.85 21.35 1.98
N ARG A 476 7.70 21.51 0.93
CA ARG A 476 7.93 22.81 0.28
C ARG A 476 6.63 23.46 -0.15
N ARG A 477 5.75 22.69 -0.80
CA ARG A 477 4.47 23.16 -1.31
C ARG A 477 3.62 23.81 -0.21
N PHE A 478 3.56 23.19 0.96
CA PHE A 478 2.74 23.69 2.07
C PHE A 478 3.41 24.83 2.83
N MET A 479 4.75 24.82 2.97
CA MET A 479 5.49 25.83 3.73
C MET A 479 5.72 27.13 2.97
N VAL A 480 5.99 27.06 1.64
CA VAL A 480 6.38 28.26 0.84
C VAL A 480 5.69 28.33 -0.52
N GLY A 481 4.76 27.44 -0.82
CA GLY A 481 4.10 27.33 -2.14
C GLY A 481 4.91 26.51 -3.14
N ALA A 482 4.24 26.09 -4.22
CA ALA A 482 4.84 25.20 -5.23
C ALA A 482 6.05 25.81 -5.95
N ASN A 483 6.10 27.13 -6.09
CA ASN A 483 7.21 27.86 -6.73
C ASN A 483 8.21 28.46 -5.72
N GLY A 484 8.00 28.24 -4.41
CA GLY A 484 8.91 28.72 -3.37
C GLY A 484 10.29 28.04 -3.41
N PRO A 485 11.31 28.62 -2.77
CA PRO A 485 12.65 28.02 -2.74
C PRO A 485 12.67 26.73 -1.91
N LEU A 486 13.53 25.77 -2.29
CA LEU A 486 13.70 24.52 -1.53
C LEU A 486 14.21 24.76 -0.11
N SER A 487 15.04 25.81 0.11
CA SER A 487 15.49 26.22 1.44
C SER A 487 14.37 26.64 2.37
N GLY A 488 13.21 27.00 1.82
CA GLY A 488 12.03 27.38 2.58
C GLY A 488 11.44 26.28 3.47
N VAL A 489 11.83 25.02 3.26
CA VAL A 489 11.45 23.91 4.16
C VAL A 489 12.12 23.98 5.54
N LEU A 490 13.15 24.84 5.71
CA LEU A 490 13.86 25.07 6.96
C LEU A 490 13.33 26.27 7.75
N GLY A 491 12.38 27.06 7.21
CA GLY A 491 11.88 28.27 7.85
C GLY A 491 10.84 28.98 6.98
N GLY A 492 9.85 28.23 6.48
CA GLY A 492 8.76 28.76 5.65
C GLY A 492 7.70 29.54 6.44
N ILE A 493 6.63 29.95 5.76
CA ILE A 493 5.52 30.70 6.34
C ILE A 493 4.63 29.80 7.19
N TRP A 494 4.25 28.64 6.64
CA TRP A 494 3.52 27.60 7.38
C TRP A 494 4.48 26.67 8.12
N HIS A 495 4.14 26.32 9.35
CA HIS A 495 4.93 25.43 10.20
C HIS A 495 4.18 24.15 10.51
N PRO A 496 4.72 22.96 10.13
CA PRO A 496 4.19 21.68 10.59
C PRO A 496 4.39 21.50 12.11
N PRO A 497 3.70 20.54 12.76
CA PRO A 497 3.85 20.28 14.20
C PRO A 497 5.26 19.93 14.64
N LEU A 498 6.11 19.48 13.72
CA LEU A 498 7.52 19.20 13.92
C LEU A 498 8.35 20.00 12.92
N ASP A 499 9.52 20.48 13.34
CA ASP A 499 10.44 21.22 12.47
C ASP A 499 10.70 20.49 11.14
N GLY A 500 10.75 21.24 10.03
CA GLY A 500 10.92 20.69 8.70
C GLY A 500 12.19 19.84 8.53
N LEU A 501 13.29 20.23 9.19
CA LEU A 501 14.53 19.45 9.18
C LEU A 501 14.35 18.12 9.92
N ALA A 502 13.67 18.11 11.05
CA ALA A 502 13.39 16.88 11.80
C ALA A 502 12.53 15.91 10.98
N LEU A 503 11.52 16.40 10.24
CA LEU A 503 10.71 15.62 9.33
C LEU A 503 11.54 15.01 8.19
N LEU A 504 12.42 15.81 7.59
CA LEU A 504 13.32 15.34 6.52
C LEU A 504 14.32 14.31 7.03
N ILE A 505 14.87 14.48 8.23
CA ILE A 505 15.75 13.47 8.86
C ILE A 505 14.98 12.18 9.12
N SER A 506 13.78 12.25 9.68
CA SER A 506 12.92 11.07 9.91
C SER A 506 12.64 10.33 8.61
N ALA A 507 12.28 11.04 7.54
CA ALA A 507 12.03 10.46 6.23
C ALA A 507 13.29 9.83 5.62
N ALA A 508 14.43 10.49 5.70
CA ALA A 508 15.69 9.99 5.19
C ALA A 508 16.14 8.72 5.91
N VAL A 509 16.07 8.71 7.25
CA VAL A 509 16.38 7.54 8.08
C VAL A 509 15.42 6.40 7.78
N GLY A 510 14.13 6.68 7.70
CA GLY A 510 13.10 5.69 7.38
C GLY A 510 13.32 5.06 6.00
N ALA A 511 13.51 5.88 4.97
CA ALA A 511 13.76 5.42 3.60
C ALA A 511 15.06 4.63 3.48
N ALA A 512 16.14 5.07 4.15
CA ALA A 512 17.41 4.36 4.20
C ALA A 512 17.29 3.01 4.91
N ALA A 513 16.56 2.93 6.03
CA ALA A 513 16.31 1.68 6.75
C ALA A 513 15.56 0.67 5.88
N VAL A 514 14.53 1.12 5.15
CA VAL A 514 13.78 0.28 4.20
C VAL A 514 14.68 -0.22 3.06
N ALA A 515 15.50 0.66 2.47
CA ALA A 515 16.45 0.28 1.42
C ALA A 515 17.52 -0.70 1.93
N ALA A 516 17.96 -0.56 3.19
CA ALA A 516 18.98 -1.41 3.81
C ALA A 516 18.55 -2.89 3.90
N VAL A 517 17.24 -3.20 3.82
CA VAL A 517 16.74 -4.58 3.74
C VAL A 517 17.26 -5.31 2.49
N THR A 518 17.69 -4.59 1.45
CA THR A 518 18.31 -5.17 0.25
C THR A 518 19.79 -5.52 0.43
N LEU A 519 20.45 -5.06 1.50
CA LEU A 519 21.86 -5.31 1.74
C LEU A 519 22.14 -6.80 2.02
N PRO A 520 23.38 -7.28 1.78
CA PRO A 520 23.76 -8.63 2.14
C PRO A 520 23.67 -8.82 3.66
N MET A 521 22.98 -9.86 4.07
CA MET A 521 23.09 -10.33 5.44
C MET A 521 24.53 -10.84 5.67
N SER A 522 25.07 -10.66 6.88
CA SER A 522 26.38 -11.21 7.23
C SER A 522 26.37 -12.74 7.06
N PRO A 523 27.52 -13.39 6.75
CA PRO A 523 27.58 -14.84 6.61
C PRO A 523 27.04 -15.60 7.83
N ALA A 524 27.18 -15.04 9.04
CA ALA A 524 26.65 -15.60 10.29
C ALA A 524 25.09 -15.60 10.36
N GLU A 525 24.41 -14.76 9.58
CA GLU A 525 22.96 -14.68 9.51
C GLU A 525 22.38 -15.52 8.38
N GLY A 526 23.15 -15.78 7.32
CA GLY A 526 22.74 -16.60 6.17
C GLY A 526 22.60 -18.09 6.52
N ASP A 527 23.45 -18.60 7.40
CA ASP A 527 23.44 -20.01 7.82
C ASP A 527 22.31 -20.33 8.82
N ALA A 528 21.73 -19.33 9.47
CA ALA A 528 20.59 -19.49 10.37
C ALA A 528 19.23 -19.51 9.67
N LEU A 529 19.17 -19.17 8.38
CA LEU A 529 17.95 -19.17 7.55
C LEU A 529 17.89 -20.37 6.56
N SER A 530 18.97 -21.17 6.48
CA SER A 530 19.03 -22.44 5.73
C SER A 530 18.63 -23.62 6.62
#